data_0c18a331c55cbf32f82b7e762633274d
#
_entry.id   0c18a331c55cbf32f82b7e762633274d
#
_cell.length_a   1.000
_cell.length_b   1.000
_cell.length_c   1.000
_cell.angle_alpha   90.00
_cell.angle_beta   90.00
_cell.angle_gamma   90.00
#
_symmetry.space_group_name_H-M   'P 1'
#
loop_
_entity.id
_entity.type
_entity.pdbx_description
1 polymer ?
#
loop_
_entity_poly.entity_id
_entity_poly.type
_entity_poly.pdbx_seq_one_letter_code
_entity_poly.pdbx_strand_id
1 'polypeptide(L)'
;MLFRSNPIIAAVKNMKDIEVSCTIEEIQVIFILFGDVCSIDRIVKRVKDAGKVAMVHVDLISGLSPKEVSVEYLKEHTEADGIISTKPSLIKKAKELGMYTILRYFLLDSMAFENIRQQQHIVRPDFIEVLPGVMPRVIKRICGSIKTPIIAGGLITDKEDVMAALSAGAIAVSSTNHQVWKM
;
A
#
# COMPACT_ATOMS: atom_id res chain seq x y z
N MET A 1 -10.95 1.13 11.13
CA MET A 1 -10.13 1.88 10.16
C MET A 1 -8.71 1.44 10.35
N LEU A 2 -8.06 0.94 9.30
CA LEU A 2 -6.75 0.26 9.33
C LEU A 2 -5.57 1.05 9.94
N PHE A 3 -5.64 2.39 9.98
CA PHE A 3 -4.52 3.27 10.34
C PHE A 3 -4.81 4.15 11.57
N ARG A 4 -5.71 3.74 12.48
CA ARG A 4 -6.11 4.57 13.63
C ARG A 4 -5.06 4.68 14.74
N SER A 5 -4.24 3.65 14.92
CA SER A 5 -3.26 3.59 16.02
C SER A 5 -1.87 4.07 15.63
N ASN A 6 -1.45 3.81 14.39
CA ASN A 6 -0.17 4.26 13.86
C ASN A 6 -0.30 4.55 12.35
N PRO A 7 0.08 5.75 11.88
CA PRO A 7 0.02 6.09 10.46
C PRO A 7 1.22 5.55 9.65
N ILE A 8 2.15 4.83 10.27
CA ILE A 8 3.34 4.31 9.59
C ILE A 8 3.09 2.88 9.10
N ILE A 9 3.36 2.66 7.83
CA ILE A 9 3.25 1.38 7.13
C ILE A 9 4.66 0.90 6.78
N ALA A 10 5.00 -0.33 7.17
CA ALA A 10 6.26 -0.94 6.76
C ALA A 10 6.13 -1.50 5.34
N ALA A 11 6.90 -0.96 4.39
CA ALA A 11 7.01 -1.48 3.04
C ALA A 11 8.25 -2.37 2.95
N VAL A 12 8.08 -3.67 2.74
CA VAL A 12 9.14 -4.67 2.86
C VAL A 12 9.55 -5.23 1.50
N LYS A 13 10.86 -5.42 1.30
CA LYS A 13 11.45 -5.86 0.02
C LYS A 13 12.16 -7.21 0.09
N ASN A 14 12.24 -7.82 1.26
CA ASN A 14 12.89 -9.10 1.50
C ASN A 14 12.45 -9.70 2.84
N MET A 15 12.84 -10.95 3.12
CA MET A 15 12.49 -11.65 4.36
C MET A 15 13.06 -11.00 5.61
N LYS A 16 14.25 -10.39 5.54
CA LYS A 16 14.83 -9.68 6.69
C LYS A 16 13.96 -8.48 7.11
N ASP A 17 13.39 -7.76 6.14
CA ASP A 17 12.46 -6.67 6.41
C ASP A 17 11.18 -7.19 7.08
N ILE A 18 10.66 -8.35 6.65
CA ILE A 18 9.52 -9.03 7.32
C ILE A 18 9.85 -9.30 8.78
N GLU A 19 10.99 -9.94 9.06
CA GLU A 19 11.36 -10.28 10.44
C GLU A 19 11.47 -9.03 11.32
N VAL A 20 12.11 -7.97 10.82
CA VAL A 20 12.21 -6.70 11.56
C VAL A 20 10.84 -6.06 11.78
N SER A 21 10.03 -5.92 10.73
CA SER A 21 8.72 -5.25 10.82
C SER A 21 7.74 -6.00 11.71
N CYS A 22 7.81 -7.33 11.75
CA CYS A 22 6.97 -8.17 12.62
C CYS A 22 7.28 -7.99 14.12
N THR A 23 8.50 -7.57 14.49
CA THR A 23 8.85 -7.34 15.91
C THR A 23 8.47 -5.95 16.43
N ILE A 24 8.12 -5.02 15.57
CA ILE A 24 7.75 -3.65 15.95
C ILE A 24 6.25 -3.63 16.26
N GLU A 25 5.87 -3.45 17.52
CA GLU A 25 4.47 -3.48 17.97
C GLU A 25 3.61 -2.42 17.30
N GLU A 26 4.15 -1.23 17.12
CA GLU A 26 3.46 -0.07 16.54
C GLU A 26 3.07 -0.28 15.07
N ILE A 27 3.85 -1.08 14.32
CA ILE A 27 3.53 -1.40 12.93
C ILE A 27 2.35 -2.36 12.89
N GLN A 28 1.24 -1.92 12.32
CA GLN A 28 0.03 -2.72 12.17
C GLN A 28 -0.17 -3.23 10.74
N VAL A 29 0.34 -2.50 9.75
CA VAL A 29 0.15 -2.80 8.32
C VAL A 29 1.50 -2.98 7.65
N ILE A 30 1.64 -4.06 6.88
CA ILE A 30 2.84 -4.37 6.11
C ILE A 30 2.49 -4.45 4.63
N PHE A 31 3.21 -3.69 3.80
CA PHE A 31 3.16 -3.75 2.34
C PHE A 31 4.24 -4.70 1.84
N ILE A 32 3.84 -5.81 1.24
CA ILE A 32 4.73 -6.85 0.70
C ILE A 32 5.04 -6.51 -0.75
N LEU A 33 6.29 -6.11 -1.02
CA LEU A 33 6.76 -5.63 -2.33
C LEU A 33 7.69 -6.63 -3.02
N PHE A 34 7.70 -7.89 -2.61
CA PHE A 34 8.61 -8.92 -3.12
C PHE A 34 7.99 -10.31 -3.01
N GLY A 35 8.62 -11.27 -3.65
CA GLY A 35 8.22 -12.66 -3.63
C GLY A 35 7.81 -13.17 -5.02
N ASP A 36 7.39 -14.38 -5.05
CA ASP A 36 6.90 -15.07 -6.24
C ASP A 36 5.69 -15.95 -5.90
N VAL A 37 5.07 -16.53 -6.91
CA VAL A 37 3.90 -17.41 -6.77
C VAL A 37 4.14 -18.61 -5.85
N CYS A 38 5.40 -19.06 -5.71
CA CYS A 38 5.78 -20.21 -4.88
C CYS A 38 6.07 -19.83 -3.42
N SER A 39 6.30 -18.56 -3.13
CA SER A 39 6.72 -18.07 -1.81
C SER A 39 5.72 -17.15 -1.12
N ILE A 40 4.80 -16.55 -1.89
CA ILE A 40 3.91 -15.50 -1.36
C ILE A 40 3.01 -15.98 -0.22
N ASP A 41 2.54 -17.21 -0.25
CA ASP A 41 1.74 -17.79 0.83
C ASP A 41 2.50 -17.78 2.16
N ARG A 42 3.74 -18.28 2.18
CA ARG A 42 4.58 -18.29 3.38
C ARG A 42 4.95 -16.91 3.87
N ILE A 43 5.18 -15.95 2.95
CA ILE A 43 5.47 -14.56 3.30
C ILE A 43 4.24 -13.93 3.99
N VAL A 44 3.06 -14.07 3.40
CA VAL A 44 1.80 -13.57 3.96
C VAL A 44 1.54 -14.22 5.32
N LYS A 45 1.65 -15.55 5.41
CA LYS A 45 1.45 -16.28 6.66
C LYS A 45 2.35 -15.76 7.77
N ARG A 46 3.62 -15.48 7.49
CA ARG A 46 4.57 -14.95 8.48
C ARG A 46 4.10 -13.59 9.05
N VAL A 47 3.53 -12.73 8.20
CA VAL A 47 2.94 -11.44 8.61
C VAL A 47 1.69 -11.67 9.45
N LYS A 48 0.82 -12.59 9.03
CA LYS A 48 -0.42 -12.92 9.75
C LYS A 48 -0.16 -13.55 11.11
N ASP A 49 0.82 -14.44 11.22
CA ASP A 49 1.24 -15.07 12.49
C ASP A 49 1.76 -14.02 13.50
N ALA A 50 2.24 -12.87 13.04
CA ALA A 50 2.59 -11.72 13.88
C ALA A 50 1.38 -10.81 14.23
N GLY A 51 0.17 -11.20 13.84
CA GLY A 51 -1.07 -10.44 14.10
C GLY A 51 -1.22 -9.16 13.27
N LYS A 52 -0.48 -9.03 12.17
CA LYS A 52 -0.45 -7.81 11.36
C LYS A 52 -1.28 -7.96 10.08
N VAL A 53 -1.61 -6.83 9.47
CA VAL A 53 -2.32 -6.75 8.21
C VAL A 53 -1.34 -6.90 7.05
N ALA A 54 -1.60 -7.86 6.16
CA ALA A 54 -0.77 -8.18 5.00
C ALA A 54 -1.40 -7.61 3.72
N MET A 55 -0.76 -6.61 3.11
CA MET A 55 -1.14 -6.03 1.83
C MET A 55 -0.13 -6.42 0.76
N VAL A 56 -0.55 -7.19 -0.25
CA VAL A 56 0.34 -7.72 -1.29
C VAL A 56 0.35 -6.82 -2.52
N HIS A 57 1.52 -6.38 -2.96
CA HIS A 57 1.65 -5.65 -4.22
C HIS A 57 1.68 -6.63 -5.40
N VAL A 58 0.53 -6.87 -6.00
CA VAL A 58 0.33 -7.91 -7.03
C VAL A 58 1.28 -7.74 -8.21
N ASP A 59 1.51 -6.50 -8.65
CA ASP A 59 2.35 -6.19 -9.82
C ASP A 59 3.84 -6.54 -9.59
N LEU A 60 4.25 -6.80 -8.35
CA LEU A 60 5.65 -7.09 -7.97
C LEU A 60 5.88 -8.56 -7.57
N ILE A 61 4.83 -9.40 -7.61
CA ILE A 61 4.97 -10.84 -7.31
C ILE A 61 5.31 -11.59 -8.60
N SER A 62 6.51 -12.13 -8.64
CA SER A 62 7.00 -12.88 -9.80
C SER A 62 6.12 -14.10 -10.08
N GLY A 63 5.76 -14.32 -11.34
CA GLY A 63 4.89 -15.42 -11.76
C GLY A 63 3.40 -15.10 -11.72
N LEU A 64 2.96 -14.00 -11.10
CA LEU A 64 1.60 -13.48 -11.24
C LEU A 64 1.48 -12.61 -12.49
N SER A 65 0.44 -12.85 -13.27
CA SER A 65 0.14 -12.03 -14.46
C SER A 65 -0.69 -10.80 -14.07
N PRO A 66 -0.69 -9.73 -14.89
CA PRO A 66 -1.55 -8.56 -14.64
C PRO A 66 -3.02 -8.83 -15.05
N LYS A 67 -3.56 -9.96 -14.60
CA LYS A 67 -4.93 -10.42 -14.87
C LYS A 67 -5.67 -10.70 -13.56
N GLU A 68 -6.98 -10.62 -13.61
CA GLU A 68 -7.87 -10.80 -12.44
C GLU A 68 -7.68 -12.15 -11.73
N VAL A 69 -7.33 -13.21 -12.47
CA VAL A 69 -7.02 -14.53 -11.89
C VAL A 69 -5.88 -14.48 -10.87
N SER A 70 -4.95 -13.54 -10.98
CA SER A 70 -3.89 -13.36 -9.99
C SER A 70 -4.42 -12.88 -8.63
N VAL A 71 -5.50 -12.09 -8.65
CA VAL A 71 -6.18 -11.65 -7.42
C VAL A 71 -6.98 -12.81 -6.81
N GLU A 72 -7.65 -13.60 -7.66
CA GLU A 72 -8.35 -14.82 -7.23
C GLU A 72 -7.36 -15.79 -6.58
N TYR A 73 -6.20 -16.03 -7.22
CA TYR A 73 -5.14 -16.85 -6.67
C TYR A 73 -4.70 -16.39 -5.26
N LEU A 74 -4.43 -15.09 -5.09
CA LEU A 74 -4.04 -14.55 -3.78
C LEU A 74 -5.15 -14.75 -2.73
N LYS A 75 -6.42 -14.55 -3.12
CA LYS A 75 -7.55 -14.74 -2.22
C LYS A 75 -7.74 -16.18 -1.78
N GLU A 76 -7.54 -17.13 -2.68
CA GLU A 76 -7.78 -18.56 -2.43
C GLU A 76 -6.61 -19.26 -1.76
N HIS A 77 -5.37 -18.83 -2.04
CA HIS A 77 -4.15 -19.53 -1.63
C HIS A 77 -3.34 -18.79 -0.57
N THR A 78 -3.77 -17.61 -0.14
CA THR A 78 -3.07 -16.87 0.92
C THR A 78 -4.05 -16.26 1.92
N GLU A 79 -3.56 -15.85 3.09
CA GLU A 79 -4.31 -15.10 4.10
C GLU A 79 -4.17 -13.57 3.91
N ALA A 80 -3.86 -13.10 2.70
CA ALA A 80 -3.71 -11.67 2.43
C ALA A 80 -5.00 -10.89 2.72
N ASP A 81 -4.89 -9.81 3.48
CA ASP A 81 -6.02 -8.94 3.81
C ASP A 81 -6.41 -8.05 2.63
N GLY A 82 -5.46 -7.75 1.76
CA GLY A 82 -5.71 -6.88 0.62
C GLY A 82 -4.57 -6.85 -0.39
N ILE A 83 -4.77 -6.05 -1.42
CA ILE A 83 -3.80 -5.88 -2.49
C ILE A 83 -3.45 -4.42 -2.75
N ILE A 84 -2.26 -4.22 -3.31
CA ILE A 84 -1.81 -2.98 -3.91
C ILE A 84 -1.57 -3.26 -5.40
N SER A 85 -2.06 -2.39 -6.26
CA SER A 85 -1.78 -2.47 -7.70
C SER A 85 -1.85 -1.11 -8.36
N THR A 86 -1.13 -0.95 -9.47
CA THR A 86 -1.27 0.20 -10.38
C THR A 86 -2.41 0.02 -11.38
N LYS A 87 -3.03 -1.18 -11.42
CA LYS A 87 -4.04 -1.56 -12.42
C LYS A 87 -5.46 -1.51 -11.86
N PRO A 88 -6.32 -0.61 -12.36
CA PRO A 88 -7.70 -0.47 -11.92
C PRO A 88 -8.53 -1.76 -11.98
N SER A 89 -8.30 -2.62 -12.98
CA SER A 89 -9.02 -3.91 -13.12
C SER A 89 -8.75 -4.85 -11.95
N LEU A 90 -7.49 -4.94 -11.49
CA LEU A 90 -7.13 -5.79 -10.34
C LEU A 90 -7.74 -5.27 -9.04
N ILE A 91 -7.78 -3.95 -8.86
CA ILE A 91 -8.42 -3.30 -7.70
C ILE A 91 -9.93 -3.59 -7.68
N LYS A 92 -10.59 -3.48 -8.84
CA LYS A 92 -12.01 -3.81 -8.97
C LYS A 92 -12.28 -5.27 -8.59
N LYS A 93 -11.49 -6.20 -9.12
CA LYS A 93 -11.61 -7.63 -8.81
C LYS A 93 -11.40 -7.92 -7.32
N ALA A 94 -10.37 -7.34 -6.70
CA ALA A 94 -10.11 -7.51 -5.28
C ALA A 94 -11.28 -7.02 -4.41
N LYS A 95 -11.89 -5.92 -4.79
CA LYS A 95 -13.07 -5.38 -4.11
C LYS A 95 -14.27 -6.33 -4.21
N GLU A 96 -14.50 -6.93 -5.37
CA GLU A 96 -15.53 -7.95 -5.57
C GLU A 96 -15.32 -9.18 -4.67
N LEU A 97 -14.05 -9.52 -4.39
CA LEU A 97 -13.65 -10.62 -3.50
C LEU A 97 -13.60 -10.23 -2.01
N GLY A 98 -14.00 -9.01 -1.65
CA GLY A 98 -14.03 -8.53 -0.27
C GLY A 98 -12.65 -8.29 0.34
N MET A 99 -11.63 -8.04 -0.47
CA MET A 99 -10.28 -7.68 -0.02
C MET A 99 -10.13 -6.16 0.11
N TYR A 100 -9.25 -5.69 1.00
CA TYR A 100 -8.84 -4.30 1.02
C TYR A 100 -8.08 -3.94 -0.26
N THR A 101 -8.26 -2.70 -0.71
CA THR A 101 -7.74 -2.26 -2.01
C THR A 101 -6.97 -0.95 -1.91
N ILE A 102 -5.74 -0.95 -2.45
CA ILE A 102 -4.91 0.24 -2.59
C ILE A 102 -4.55 0.43 -4.06
N LEU A 103 -5.05 1.49 -4.67
CA LEU A 103 -4.68 1.86 -6.02
C LEU A 103 -3.46 2.78 -5.96
N ARG A 104 -2.33 2.35 -6.55
CA ARG A 104 -1.06 3.08 -6.52
C ARG A 104 -0.89 3.95 -7.76
N TYR A 105 -0.46 5.19 -7.54
CA TYR A 105 -0.14 6.15 -8.59
C TYR A 105 1.26 6.75 -8.45
N PHE A 106 1.95 6.88 -9.58
CA PHE A 106 3.16 7.69 -9.69
C PHE A 106 2.79 9.08 -10.19
N LEU A 107 3.08 10.10 -9.40
CA LEU A 107 2.77 11.50 -9.69
C LEU A 107 3.88 12.14 -10.52
N LEU A 108 3.92 11.83 -11.81
CA LEU A 108 4.94 12.31 -12.73
C LEU A 108 4.56 13.63 -13.38
N ASP A 109 3.26 13.88 -13.60
CA ASP A 109 2.75 15.03 -14.32
C ASP A 109 1.29 15.36 -13.97
N SER A 110 0.73 16.37 -14.65
CA SER A 110 -0.67 16.79 -14.47
C SER A 110 -1.67 15.73 -14.93
N MET A 111 -1.32 14.87 -15.88
CA MET A 111 -2.19 13.79 -16.35
C MET A 111 -2.39 12.73 -15.26
N ALA A 112 -1.33 12.40 -14.52
CA ALA A 112 -1.42 11.49 -13.37
C ALA A 112 -2.40 12.01 -12.32
N PHE A 113 -2.39 13.31 -12.06
CA PHE A 113 -3.33 13.96 -11.15
C PHE A 113 -4.78 13.85 -11.62
N GLU A 114 -5.06 14.13 -12.88
CA GLU A 114 -6.41 14.01 -13.44
C GLU A 114 -6.90 12.55 -13.49
N ASN A 115 -6.01 11.60 -13.77
CA ASN A 115 -6.32 10.18 -13.72
C ASN A 115 -6.78 9.73 -12.33
N ILE A 116 -6.14 10.20 -11.26
CA ILE A 116 -6.57 9.90 -9.89
C ILE A 116 -8.00 10.39 -9.67
N ARG A 117 -8.32 11.62 -10.07
CA ARG A 117 -9.66 12.20 -9.92
C ARG A 117 -10.74 11.39 -10.62
N GLN A 118 -10.45 10.90 -11.82
CA GLN A 118 -11.39 10.10 -12.60
C GLN A 118 -11.54 8.69 -12.04
N GLN A 119 -10.44 8.02 -11.79
CA GLN A 119 -10.43 6.60 -11.37
C GLN A 119 -11.00 6.37 -9.99
N GLN A 120 -10.90 7.31 -9.06
CA GLN A 120 -11.50 7.16 -7.73
C GLN A 120 -13.02 6.93 -7.78
N HIS A 121 -13.70 7.50 -8.78
CA HIS A 121 -15.15 7.33 -8.94
C HIS A 121 -15.53 6.02 -9.64
N ILE A 122 -14.68 5.55 -10.54
CA ILE A 122 -14.92 4.34 -11.35
C ILE A 122 -14.59 3.09 -10.54
N VAL A 123 -13.41 3.06 -9.95
CA VAL A 123 -12.84 1.88 -9.26
C VAL A 123 -13.22 1.85 -7.78
N ARG A 124 -13.34 3.03 -7.16
CA ARG A 124 -13.65 3.22 -5.73
C ARG A 124 -12.76 2.38 -4.81
N PRO A 125 -11.42 2.51 -4.91
CA PRO A 125 -10.52 1.82 -4.00
C PRO A 125 -10.75 2.30 -2.57
N ASP A 126 -10.37 1.47 -1.58
CA ASP A 126 -10.45 1.87 -0.17
C ASP A 126 -9.44 2.95 0.17
N PHE A 127 -8.26 2.89 -0.48
CA PHE A 127 -7.18 3.87 -0.35
C PHE A 127 -6.51 4.11 -1.71
N ILE A 128 -5.89 5.29 -1.84
CA ILE A 128 -4.99 5.61 -2.96
C ILE A 128 -3.61 5.88 -2.38
N GLU A 129 -2.60 5.19 -2.88
CA GLU A 129 -1.21 5.47 -2.57
C GLU A 129 -0.58 6.31 -3.66
N VAL A 130 0.06 7.41 -3.29
CA VAL A 130 0.74 8.33 -4.20
C VAL A 130 2.24 8.33 -3.96
N LEU A 131 3.02 8.25 -5.03
CA LEU A 131 4.49 8.29 -5.03
C LEU A 131 4.98 9.38 -5.99
N PRO A 132 6.05 10.12 -5.61
CA PRO A 132 6.74 10.11 -4.33
C PRO A 132 5.97 10.86 -3.23
N GLY A 133 6.10 10.39 -1.98
CA GLY A 133 5.42 10.94 -0.81
C GLY A 133 5.99 12.25 -0.26
N VAL A 134 7.13 12.69 -0.78
CA VAL A 134 7.87 13.90 -0.33
C VAL A 134 7.42 15.19 -1.03
N MET A 135 6.19 15.22 -1.54
CA MET A 135 5.61 16.38 -2.22
C MET A 135 4.37 16.93 -1.48
N PRO A 136 4.52 17.54 -0.29
CA PRO A 136 3.39 17.90 0.56
C PRO A 136 2.39 18.85 -0.13
N ARG A 137 2.86 19.77 -0.99
CA ARG A 137 1.97 20.67 -1.74
C ARG A 137 1.06 19.91 -2.72
N VAL A 138 1.59 18.88 -3.38
CA VAL A 138 0.82 18.06 -4.32
C VAL A 138 -0.15 17.16 -3.56
N ILE A 139 0.31 16.53 -2.47
CA ILE A 139 -0.53 15.71 -1.57
C ILE A 139 -1.71 16.53 -1.06
N LYS A 140 -1.49 17.76 -0.58
CA LYS A 140 -2.55 18.66 -0.12
C LYS A 140 -3.58 18.94 -1.20
N ARG A 141 -3.15 19.17 -2.45
CA ARG A 141 -4.05 19.38 -3.59
C ARG A 141 -4.89 18.15 -3.89
N ILE A 142 -4.28 16.95 -3.84
CA ILE A 142 -5.00 15.69 -4.06
C ILE A 142 -6.03 15.48 -2.96
N CYS A 143 -5.64 15.57 -1.69
CA CYS A 143 -6.54 15.40 -0.54
C CYS A 143 -7.72 16.38 -0.58
N GLY A 144 -7.51 17.59 -1.07
CA GLY A 144 -8.58 18.58 -1.26
C GLY A 144 -9.49 18.32 -2.48
N SER A 145 -9.10 17.42 -3.39
CA SER A 145 -9.79 17.20 -4.67
C SER A 145 -10.54 15.86 -4.72
N ILE A 146 -10.23 14.92 -3.83
CA ILE A 146 -10.81 13.57 -3.83
C ILE A 146 -11.26 13.19 -2.43
N LYS A 147 -12.20 12.23 -2.35
CA LYS A 147 -12.73 11.72 -1.07
C LYS A 147 -12.02 10.47 -0.58
N THR A 148 -11.40 9.71 -1.49
CA THR A 148 -10.67 8.50 -1.13
C THR A 148 -9.44 8.85 -0.30
N PRO A 149 -9.22 8.22 0.86
CA PRO A 149 -8.08 8.50 1.73
C PRO A 149 -6.74 8.24 1.02
N ILE A 150 -5.77 9.14 1.25
CA ILE A 150 -4.45 9.11 0.62
C ILE A 150 -3.40 8.54 1.56
N ILE A 151 -2.59 7.62 1.04
CA ILE A 151 -1.34 7.13 1.63
C ILE A 151 -0.19 7.77 0.85
N ALA A 152 0.79 8.35 1.54
CA ALA A 152 1.99 8.89 0.90
C ALA A 152 3.12 7.85 0.97
N GLY A 153 3.69 7.48 -0.19
CA GLY A 153 4.76 6.49 -0.26
C GLY A 153 5.91 6.91 -1.15
N GLY A 154 7.04 6.22 -1.00
CA GLY A 154 8.25 6.48 -1.77
C GLY A 154 9.03 7.72 -1.33
N LEU A 155 10.34 7.54 -1.22
CA LEU A 155 11.34 8.54 -0.82
C LEU A 155 11.17 9.10 0.61
N ILE A 156 10.29 8.58 1.42
CA ILE A 156 10.13 8.98 2.83
C ILE A 156 11.23 8.33 3.67
N THR A 157 12.10 9.15 4.24
CA THR A 157 13.35 8.70 4.88
C THR A 157 13.49 9.11 6.34
N ASP A 158 12.78 10.14 6.78
CA ASP A 158 12.91 10.70 8.12
C ASP A 158 11.58 11.20 8.69
N LYS A 159 11.63 11.74 9.91
CA LYS A 159 10.46 12.26 10.62
C LYS A 159 9.88 13.50 9.96
N GLU A 160 10.68 14.30 9.34
CA GLU A 160 10.23 15.55 8.68
C GLU A 160 9.37 15.21 7.47
N ASP A 161 9.81 14.23 6.66
CA ASP A 161 9.04 13.71 5.54
C ASP A 161 7.68 13.14 6.00
N VAL A 162 7.69 12.34 7.07
CA VAL A 162 6.47 11.76 7.66
C VAL A 162 5.51 12.86 8.08
N MET A 163 5.99 13.82 8.87
CA MET A 163 5.17 14.92 9.38
C MET A 163 4.65 15.83 8.26
N ALA A 164 5.46 16.09 7.24
CA ALA A 164 5.07 16.89 6.08
C ALA A 164 3.93 16.22 5.28
N ALA A 165 4.03 14.91 5.05
CA ALA A 165 2.99 14.15 4.34
C ALA A 165 1.67 14.10 5.12
N LEU A 166 1.71 13.79 6.42
CA LEU A 166 0.53 13.75 7.29
C LEU A 166 -0.12 15.14 7.43
N SER A 167 0.68 16.19 7.63
CA SER A 167 0.18 17.57 7.69
C SER A 167 -0.45 18.04 6.37
N ALA A 168 -0.03 17.45 5.26
CA ALA A 168 -0.65 17.71 3.96
C ALA A 168 -2.01 17.02 3.74
N GLY A 169 -2.40 16.13 4.67
CA GLY A 169 -3.69 15.43 4.64
C GLY A 169 -3.60 13.94 4.29
N ALA A 170 -2.41 13.37 4.11
CA ALA A 170 -2.28 11.91 4.01
C ALA A 170 -2.70 11.27 5.35
N ILE A 171 -3.39 10.14 5.28
CA ILE A 171 -3.83 9.41 6.49
C ILE A 171 -2.75 8.46 7.02
N ALA A 172 -1.80 8.10 6.18
CA ALA A 172 -0.69 7.21 6.50
C ALA A 172 0.48 7.45 5.54
N VAL A 173 1.65 6.94 5.93
CA VAL A 173 2.85 6.94 5.11
C VAL A 173 3.40 5.53 4.99
N SER A 174 3.89 5.16 3.81
CA SER A 174 4.62 3.89 3.58
C SER A 174 6.09 4.16 3.35
N SER A 175 6.96 3.45 4.04
CA SER A 175 8.42 3.58 3.89
C SER A 175 9.11 2.23 3.95
N THR A 176 10.22 2.10 3.22
CA THR A 176 11.15 0.98 3.30
C THR A 176 12.28 1.22 4.29
N ASN A 177 12.31 2.40 4.94
CA ASN A 177 13.35 2.77 5.89
C ASN A 177 12.99 2.28 7.30
N HIS A 178 13.83 1.41 7.86
CA HIS A 178 13.64 0.86 9.21
C HIS A 178 13.66 1.91 10.32
N GLN A 179 14.30 3.06 10.11
CA GLN A 179 14.26 4.14 11.10
C GLN A 179 12.87 4.79 11.16
N VAL A 180 12.20 4.92 10.02
CA VAL A 180 10.82 5.43 9.96
C VAL A 180 9.85 4.49 10.68
N TRP A 181 10.07 3.16 10.61
CA TRP A 181 9.19 2.19 11.27
C TRP A 181 9.20 2.28 12.81
N LYS A 182 10.21 2.88 13.39
CA LYS A 182 10.42 2.99 14.86
C LYS A 182 9.99 4.36 15.44
N MET A 183 9.26 5.16 14.66
CA MET A 183 8.84 6.52 15.05
C MET A 183 7.48 6.55 15.74
#